data_b91abab5a9d40111704f7c1a1b0e99dd
#
_entry.id   b91abab5a9d40111704f7c1a1b0e99dd
#
_cell.length_a   1.000
_cell.length_b   1.000
_cell.length_c   1.000
_cell.angle_alpha   90.00
_cell.angle_beta   90.00
_cell.angle_gamma   90.00
#
_symmetry.space_group_name_H-M   'P 1'
#
loop_
_entity.id
_entity.type
_entity.pdbx_description
1 polymer ?
#
loop_
_entity_poly.entity_id
_entity_poly.type
_entity_poly.pdbx_seq_one_letter_code
_entity_poly.pdbx_strand_id
1 'polypeptide(L)'
;VFILDSASLISAAPGRGELEGLINTILVEAYSAKNIIICLDNAQLFFEEGVGSVDLSNVLLPIIEPGNLRMILTIDEHRFLQISARNPSLANSLNRLQVKPANYEETLAVMQDKLLYFEHQYKVVYMFQALKTAYNLSQRYIFDLEMPGRAVKLLEMASGFAKNGVVNTISVEEAIEQTMNVKISTASTNDEREKLLNLENMIHQRMIDQEQAVSAVANALRRARAGVRNQNRPIGTFLFLGPT
;
A
#
# COMPACT_ATOMS: atom_id res chain seq x y z
N VAL A 1 -3.47 -13.48 -23.91
CA VAL A 1 -4.05 -13.12 -22.62
C VAL A 1 -4.58 -11.70 -22.71
N PHE A 2 -5.84 -11.49 -22.35
CA PHE A 2 -6.45 -10.17 -22.26
C PHE A 2 -6.68 -9.84 -20.78
N ILE A 3 -6.15 -8.71 -20.36
CA ILE A 3 -6.32 -8.22 -18.99
C ILE A 3 -7.48 -7.22 -18.99
N LEU A 4 -8.48 -7.49 -18.19
CA LEU A 4 -9.65 -6.64 -18.01
C LEU A 4 -9.65 -6.14 -16.56
N ASP A 5 -9.58 -4.82 -16.39
CA ASP A 5 -9.71 -4.20 -15.08
C ASP A 5 -11.20 -4.07 -14.72
N SER A 6 -11.59 -4.68 -13.62
CA SER A 6 -12.97 -4.71 -13.14
C SER A 6 -13.54 -3.30 -12.88
N ALA A 7 -12.73 -2.39 -12.34
CA ALA A 7 -13.16 -1.01 -12.09
C ALA A 7 -13.46 -0.26 -13.39
N SER A 8 -12.62 -0.45 -14.41
CA SER A 8 -12.84 0.15 -15.74
C SER A 8 -14.09 -0.38 -16.40
N LEU A 9 -14.38 -1.68 -16.28
CA LEU A 9 -15.60 -2.29 -16.82
C LEU A 9 -16.86 -1.74 -16.14
N ILE A 10 -16.86 -1.63 -14.81
CA ILE A 10 -17.97 -1.05 -14.04
C ILE A 10 -18.19 0.41 -14.42
N SER A 11 -17.12 1.16 -14.66
CA SER A 11 -17.20 2.57 -15.07
C SER A 11 -17.75 2.73 -16.50
N ALA A 12 -17.46 1.79 -17.39
CA ALA A 12 -17.92 1.79 -18.78
C ALA A 12 -19.41 1.44 -18.91
N ALA A 13 -19.95 0.65 -17.97
CA ALA A 13 -21.33 0.20 -17.95
C ALA A 13 -21.91 0.37 -16.52
N PRO A 14 -22.35 1.57 -16.13
CA PRO A 14 -22.78 1.88 -14.76
C PRO A 14 -24.07 1.20 -14.33
N GLY A 15 -24.88 0.71 -15.29
CA GLY A 15 -26.08 -0.07 -15.03
C GLY A 15 -25.78 -1.55 -14.89
N ARG A 16 -26.32 -2.23 -13.84
CA ARG A 16 -26.09 -3.67 -13.63
C ARG A 16 -26.40 -4.50 -14.91
N GLY A 17 -27.54 -4.25 -15.56
CA GLY A 17 -27.91 -4.96 -16.77
C GLY A 17 -27.01 -4.66 -17.98
N GLU A 18 -26.47 -3.44 -18.07
CA GLU A 18 -25.50 -3.06 -19.10
C GLU A 18 -24.16 -3.76 -18.88
N LEU A 19 -23.72 -3.83 -17.63
CA LEU A 19 -22.49 -4.52 -17.23
C LEU A 19 -22.60 -6.04 -17.47
N GLU A 20 -23.72 -6.66 -17.09
CA GLU A 20 -24.01 -8.06 -17.39
C GLU A 20 -23.99 -8.34 -18.90
N GLY A 21 -24.60 -7.47 -19.70
CA GLY A 21 -24.60 -7.56 -21.16
C GLY A 21 -23.20 -7.43 -21.77
N LEU A 22 -22.41 -6.45 -21.29
CA LEU A 22 -21.02 -6.24 -21.73
C LEU A 22 -20.15 -7.46 -21.41
N ILE A 23 -20.20 -7.95 -20.19
CA ILE A 23 -19.43 -9.12 -19.76
C ILE A 23 -19.84 -10.35 -20.56
N ASN A 24 -21.14 -10.62 -20.73
CA ASN A 24 -21.61 -11.72 -21.54
C ASN A 24 -21.08 -11.65 -22.98
N THR A 25 -21.08 -10.48 -23.59
CA THR A 25 -20.55 -10.30 -24.95
C THR A 25 -19.07 -10.68 -25.02
N ILE A 26 -18.26 -10.16 -24.09
CA ILE A 26 -16.81 -10.46 -24.00
C ILE A 26 -16.58 -11.96 -23.82
N LEU A 27 -17.35 -12.59 -22.92
CA LEU A 27 -17.18 -14.02 -22.60
C LEU A 27 -17.60 -14.93 -23.76
N VAL A 28 -18.66 -14.59 -24.49
CA VAL A 28 -19.11 -15.33 -25.69
C VAL A 28 -18.09 -15.22 -26.83
N GLU A 29 -17.53 -14.03 -27.05
CA GLU A 29 -16.46 -13.84 -28.06
C GLU A 29 -15.20 -14.62 -27.68
N ALA A 30 -14.77 -14.56 -26.41
CA ALA A 30 -13.63 -15.29 -25.91
C ALA A 30 -13.81 -16.82 -26.00
N TYR A 31 -15.01 -17.31 -25.68
CA TYR A 31 -15.39 -18.72 -25.83
C TYR A 31 -15.34 -19.17 -27.29
N SER A 32 -15.87 -18.36 -28.19
CA SER A 32 -15.90 -18.66 -29.63
C SER A 32 -14.49 -18.70 -30.24
N ALA A 33 -13.59 -17.86 -29.77
CA ALA A 33 -12.21 -17.80 -30.26
C ALA A 33 -11.33 -18.97 -29.79
N LYS A 34 -11.66 -19.68 -28.69
CA LYS A 34 -11.00 -20.88 -28.12
C LYS A 34 -9.54 -20.72 -27.65
N ASN A 35 -8.82 -19.70 -28.13
CA ASN A 35 -7.40 -19.46 -27.82
C ASN A 35 -7.18 -18.26 -26.89
N ILE A 36 -8.23 -17.79 -26.22
CA ILE A 36 -8.20 -16.62 -25.34
C ILE A 36 -8.11 -17.07 -23.89
N ILE A 37 -7.28 -16.37 -23.12
CA ILE A 37 -7.28 -16.40 -21.67
C ILE A 37 -7.69 -15.01 -21.19
N ILE A 38 -8.74 -14.92 -20.39
CA ILE A 38 -9.18 -13.67 -19.77
C ILE A 38 -8.58 -13.58 -18.36
N CYS A 39 -7.91 -12.47 -18.08
CA CYS A 39 -7.48 -12.11 -16.75
C CYS A 39 -8.37 -10.97 -16.24
N LEU A 40 -9.19 -11.24 -15.22
CA LEU A 40 -9.96 -10.22 -14.52
C LEU A 40 -9.14 -9.71 -13.35
N ASP A 41 -8.68 -8.46 -13.47
CA ASP A 41 -7.95 -7.81 -12.39
C ASP A 41 -8.94 -7.15 -11.42
N ASN A 42 -8.63 -7.22 -10.12
CA ASN A 42 -9.52 -6.79 -9.03
C ASN A 42 -10.91 -7.47 -9.10
N ALA A 43 -10.96 -8.75 -9.38
CA ALA A 43 -12.20 -9.50 -9.61
C ALA A 43 -13.15 -9.52 -8.40
N GLN A 44 -12.68 -9.19 -7.18
CA GLN A 44 -13.54 -9.04 -6.01
C GLN A 44 -14.69 -8.06 -6.23
N LEU A 45 -14.52 -7.04 -7.09
CA LEU A 45 -15.55 -6.06 -7.40
C LEU A 45 -16.78 -6.66 -8.10
N PHE A 46 -16.65 -7.88 -8.68
CA PHE A 46 -17.72 -8.62 -9.31
C PHE A 46 -18.37 -9.70 -8.40
N PHE A 47 -17.91 -9.81 -7.18
CA PHE A 47 -18.40 -10.79 -6.20
C PHE A 47 -18.85 -10.17 -4.89
N GLU A 48 -18.88 -8.85 -4.82
CA GLU A 48 -19.29 -8.09 -3.64
C GLU A 48 -20.40 -7.09 -4.01
N GLU A 49 -21.23 -6.75 -3.01
CA GLU A 49 -22.18 -5.64 -3.10
C GLU A 49 -21.65 -4.43 -2.35
N GLY A 50 -21.63 -3.26 -2.98
CA GLY A 50 -21.17 -2.03 -2.36
C GLY A 50 -20.95 -0.90 -3.35
N VAL A 51 -20.44 0.22 -2.87
CA VAL A 51 -20.09 1.36 -3.72
C VAL A 51 -18.91 0.97 -4.61
N GLY A 52 -19.12 0.98 -5.92
CA GLY A 52 -18.10 0.64 -6.92
C GLY A 52 -17.90 -0.86 -7.13
N SER A 53 -18.82 -1.71 -6.63
CA SER A 53 -18.85 -3.15 -6.87
C SER A 53 -20.22 -3.62 -7.28
N VAL A 54 -20.30 -4.72 -8.04
CA VAL A 54 -21.55 -5.32 -8.52
C VAL A 54 -21.43 -6.83 -8.41
N ASP A 55 -22.32 -7.47 -7.66
CA ASP A 55 -22.33 -8.94 -7.58
C ASP A 55 -22.85 -9.56 -8.89
N LEU A 56 -21.94 -10.16 -9.61
CA LEU A 56 -22.17 -10.89 -10.86
C LEU A 56 -21.91 -12.40 -10.71
N SER A 57 -21.90 -12.92 -9.50
CA SER A 57 -21.66 -14.34 -9.21
C SER A 57 -22.57 -15.24 -10.06
N ASN A 58 -23.83 -14.90 -10.21
CA ASN A 58 -24.82 -15.64 -10.98
C ASN A 58 -24.50 -15.70 -12.49
N VAL A 59 -23.77 -14.72 -13.02
CA VAL A 59 -23.38 -14.67 -14.44
C VAL A 59 -22.06 -15.40 -14.66
N LEU A 60 -21.11 -15.25 -13.74
CA LEU A 60 -19.75 -15.76 -13.88
C LEU A 60 -19.62 -17.24 -13.47
N LEU A 61 -20.30 -17.68 -12.42
CA LEU A 61 -20.23 -19.07 -11.93
C LEU A 61 -20.57 -20.11 -12.99
N PRO A 62 -21.67 -19.99 -13.76
CA PRO A 62 -22.01 -20.98 -14.79
C PRO A 62 -20.96 -21.10 -15.90
N ILE A 63 -20.08 -20.12 -16.03
CA ILE A 63 -19.02 -20.08 -17.05
C ILE A 63 -17.72 -20.65 -16.47
N ILE A 64 -17.43 -20.35 -15.21
CA ILE A 64 -16.23 -20.79 -14.49
C ILE A 64 -16.30 -22.29 -14.13
N GLU A 65 -17.42 -22.72 -13.56
CA GLU A 65 -17.62 -24.12 -13.09
C GLU A 65 -17.38 -25.18 -14.16
N PRO A 66 -17.89 -25.08 -15.39
CA PRO A 66 -17.67 -26.09 -16.41
C PRO A 66 -16.24 -26.09 -16.99
N GLY A 67 -15.42 -25.09 -16.67
CA GLY A 67 -14.07 -24.93 -17.22
C GLY A 67 -14.05 -24.65 -18.73
N ASN A 68 -15.13 -24.17 -19.30
CA ASN A 68 -15.29 -23.91 -20.72
C ASN A 68 -14.44 -22.73 -21.22
N LEU A 69 -14.09 -21.82 -20.32
CA LEU A 69 -13.25 -20.65 -20.59
C LEU A 69 -12.06 -20.61 -19.62
N ARG A 70 -10.88 -20.34 -20.16
CA ARG A 70 -9.68 -20.18 -19.34
C ARG A 70 -9.64 -18.76 -18.75
N MET A 71 -9.77 -18.69 -17.43
CA MET A 71 -9.81 -17.43 -16.69
C MET A 71 -8.74 -17.40 -15.60
N ILE A 72 -8.18 -16.24 -15.39
CA ILE A 72 -7.32 -15.89 -14.26
C ILE A 72 -8.04 -14.76 -13.51
N LEU A 73 -8.23 -14.92 -12.21
CA LEU A 73 -8.85 -13.92 -11.36
C LEU A 73 -7.81 -13.44 -10.35
N THR A 74 -7.59 -12.12 -10.25
CA THR A 74 -6.82 -11.56 -9.15
C THR A 74 -7.78 -11.03 -8.09
N ILE A 75 -7.59 -11.47 -6.86
CA ILE A 75 -8.46 -11.13 -5.74
C ILE A 75 -7.58 -10.91 -4.50
N ASP A 76 -7.86 -9.86 -3.74
CA ASP A 76 -7.26 -9.66 -2.43
C ASP A 76 -7.58 -10.82 -1.49
N GLU A 77 -6.61 -11.30 -0.72
CA GLU A 77 -6.77 -12.50 0.13
C GLU A 77 -7.85 -12.31 1.19
N HIS A 78 -7.91 -11.12 1.81
CA HIS A 78 -8.91 -10.84 2.83
C HIS A 78 -10.32 -10.79 2.23
N ARG A 79 -10.46 -10.18 1.05
CA ARG A 79 -11.71 -10.14 0.29
C ARG A 79 -12.13 -11.53 -0.17
N PHE A 80 -11.18 -12.34 -0.66
CA PHE A 80 -11.45 -13.71 -1.05
C PHE A 80 -12.04 -14.56 0.09
N LEU A 81 -11.53 -14.40 1.32
CA LEU A 81 -12.08 -15.09 2.49
C LEU A 81 -13.52 -14.68 2.78
N GLN A 82 -13.85 -13.39 2.66
CA GLN A 82 -15.21 -12.90 2.84
C GLN A 82 -16.16 -13.39 1.75
N ILE A 83 -15.72 -13.38 0.49
CA ILE A 83 -16.48 -13.88 -0.66
C ILE A 83 -16.71 -15.39 -0.50
N SER A 84 -15.70 -16.16 -0.12
CA SER A 84 -15.78 -17.62 0.07
C SER A 84 -16.76 -18.00 1.16
N ALA A 85 -16.86 -17.20 2.22
CA ALA A 85 -17.84 -17.43 3.29
C ALA A 85 -19.28 -17.20 2.82
N ARG A 86 -19.50 -16.27 1.87
CA ARG A 86 -20.82 -15.96 1.30
C ARG A 86 -21.18 -16.91 0.15
N ASN A 87 -20.21 -17.27 -0.67
CA ASN A 87 -20.38 -18.08 -1.87
C ASN A 87 -19.35 -19.22 -1.93
N PRO A 88 -19.60 -20.32 -1.21
CA PRO A 88 -18.69 -21.49 -1.19
C PRO A 88 -18.51 -22.13 -2.57
N SER A 89 -19.53 -22.08 -3.46
CA SER A 89 -19.45 -22.64 -4.81
C SER A 89 -18.35 -21.98 -5.63
N LEU A 90 -18.20 -20.66 -5.53
CA LEU A 90 -17.12 -19.93 -6.21
C LEU A 90 -15.74 -20.38 -5.70
N ALA A 91 -15.59 -20.50 -4.38
CA ALA A 91 -14.33 -20.94 -3.80
C ALA A 91 -13.91 -22.36 -4.24
N ASN A 92 -14.90 -23.25 -4.40
CA ASN A 92 -14.67 -24.64 -4.83
C ASN A 92 -14.40 -24.77 -6.34
N SER A 93 -14.89 -23.83 -7.16
CA SER A 93 -14.67 -23.83 -8.61
C SER A 93 -13.32 -23.25 -9.03
N LEU A 94 -12.59 -22.60 -8.11
CA LEU A 94 -11.33 -21.93 -8.39
C LEU A 94 -10.12 -22.72 -7.86
N ASN A 95 -9.09 -22.84 -8.70
CA ASN A 95 -7.78 -23.30 -8.26
C ASN A 95 -7.02 -22.11 -7.66
N ARG A 96 -6.90 -22.10 -6.33
CA ARG A 96 -6.23 -21.01 -5.61
C ARG A 96 -4.72 -21.11 -5.73
N LEU A 97 -4.11 -20.02 -6.20
CA LEU A 97 -2.67 -19.79 -6.17
C LEU A 97 -2.39 -18.58 -5.28
N GLN A 98 -1.75 -18.80 -4.14
CA GLN A 98 -1.39 -17.72 -3.24
C GLN A 98 -0.11 -17.03 -3.71
N VAL A 99 -0.18 -15.73 -3.96
CA VAL A 99 0.97 -14.87 -4.27
C VAL A 99 1.42 -14.19 -2.97
N LYS A 100 2.64 -14.50 -2.54
CA LYS A 100 3.22 -13.90 -1.33
C LYS A 100 3.85 -12.54 -1.65
N PRO A 101 3.87 -11.60 -0.68
CA PRO A 101 4.64 -10.38 -0.81
C PRO A 101 6.12 -10.70 -1.10
N ALA A 102 6.75 -9.85 -1.92
CA ALA A 102 8.17 -9.97 -2.23
C ALA A 102 9.04 -9.75 -0.98
N ASN A 103 10.09 -10.54 -0.85
CA ASN A 103 11.10 -10.35 0.19
C ASN A 103 12.00 -9.15 -0.10
N TYR A 104 12.98 -8.89 0.77
CA TYR A 104 13.88 -7.74 0.65
C TYR A 104 14.69 -7.76 -0.66
N GLU A 105 15.27 -8.90 -1.00
CA GLU A 105 16.13 -9.04 -2.19
C GLU A 105 15.32 -8.93 -3.47
N GLU A 106 14.18 -9.58 -3.53
CA GLU A 106 13.23 -9.49 -4.64
C GLU A 106 12.70 -8.07 -4.84
N THR A 107 12.36 -7.38 -3.73
CA THR A 107 11.91 -5.98 -3.79
C THR A 107 13.00 -5.07 -4.32
N LEU A 108 14.25 -5.23 -3.87
CA LEU A 108 15.38 -4.45 -4.38
C LEU A 108 15.61 -4.71 -5.87
N ALA A 109 15.52 -5.95 -6.33
CA ALA A 109 15.67 -6.30 -7.73
C ALA A 109 14.59 -5.61 -8.59
N VAL A 110 13.31 -5.68 -8.16
CA VAL A 110 12.22 -4.99 -8.85
C VAL A 110 12.42 -3.47 -8.87
N MET A 111 12.87 -2.88 -7.76
CA MET A 111 13.17 -1.44 -7.72
C MET A 111 14.28 -1.08 -8.69
N GLN A 112 15.37 -1.88 -8.75
CA GLN A 112 16.47 -1.67 -9.68
C GLN A 112 16.02 -1.75 -11.15
N ASP A 113 15.19 -2.72 -11.50
CA ASP A 113 14.63 -2.83 -12.87
C ASP A 113 13.80 -1.61 -13.26
N LYS A 114 13.10 -1.00 -12.28
CA LYS A 114 12.30 0.20 -12.51
C LYS A 114 13.12 1.50 -12.59
N LEU A 115 14.36 1.50 -12.10
CA LEU A 115 15.19 2.72 -12.08
C LEU A 115 15.35 3.34 -13.47
N LEU A 116 15.69 2.55 -14.48
CA LEU A 116 15.89 3.07 -15.83
C LEU A 116 14.67 3.82 -16.35
N TYR A 117 13.48 3.30 -16.05
CA TYR A 117 12.23 3.94 -16.43
C TYR A 117 12.03 5.26 -15.66
N PHE A 118 12.21 5.25 -14.33
CA PHE A 118 12.03 6.45 -13.50
C PHE A 118 13.07 7.52 -13.79
N GLU A 119 14.34 7.16 -13.95
CA GLU A 119 15.43 8.08 -14.27
C GLU A 119 15.19 8.79 -15.61
N HIS A 120 14.71 8.05 -16.62
CA HIS A 120 14.36 8.62 -17.90
C HIS A 120 13.11 9.51 -17.82
N GLN A 121 12.08 9.08 -17.11
CA GLN A 121 10.81 9.79 -17.00
C GLN A 121 10.93 11.09 -16.19
N TYR A 122 11.62 11.04 -15.04
CA TYR A 122 11.73 12.16 -14.10
C TYR A 122 13.03 12.94 -14.26
N LYS A 123 13.96 12.52 -15.12
CA LYS A 123 15.28 13.11 -15.37
C LYS A 123 16.10 13.27 -14.09
N VAL A 124 16.14 12.24 -13.29
CA VAL A 124 16.86 12.16 -12.02
C VAL A 124 17.74 10.92 -11.98
N VAL A 125 18.68 10.85 -11.05
CA VAL A 125 19.51 9.68 -10.77
C VAL A 125 19.26 9.22 -9.34
N TYR A 126 19.06 7.91 -9.12
CA TYR A 126 18.79 7.36 -7.81
C TYR A 126 20.06 6.79 -7.17
N MET A 127 20.35 7.23 -5.95
CA MET A 127 21.39 6.61 -5.14
C MET A 127 20.93 5.26 -4.57
N PHE A 128 21.81 4.27 -4.49
CA PHE A 128 21.48 2.96 -3.94
C PHE A 128 20.95 3.02 -2.49
N GLN A 129 21.45 3.97 -1.69
CA GLN A 129 20.93 4.21 -0.35
C GLN A 129 19.45 4.64 -0.35
N ALA A 130 19.02 5.36 -1.37
CA ALA A 130 17.60 5.75 -1.50
C ALA A 130 16.69 4.53 -1.63
N LEU A 131 17.11 3.49 -2.38
CA LEU A 131 16.34 2.24 -2.51
C LEU A 131 16.17 1.55 -1.14
N LYS A 132 17.26 1.40 -0.39
CA LYS A 132 17.21 0.81 0.96
C LYS A 132 16.31 1.60 1.90
N THR A 133 16.40 2.92 1.83
CA THR A 133 15.57 3.81 2.64
C THR A 133 14.12 3.72 2.23
N ALA A 134 13.82 3.67 0.92
CA ALA A 134 12.47 3.49 0.40
C ALA A 134 11.84 2.17 0.86
N TYR A 135 12.60 1.06 0.83
CA TYR A 135 12.14 -0.21 1.38
C TYR A 135 11.77 -0.10 2.86
N ASN A 136 12.69 0.40 3.70
CA ASN A 136 12.50 0.46 5.15
C ASN A 136 11.35 1.41 5.55
N LEU A 137 11.28 2.59 4.94
CA LEU A 137 10.26 3.57 5.26
C LEU A 137 8.89 3.16 4.72
N SER A 138 8.81 2.58 3.51
CA SER A 138 7.55 2.09 2.99
C SER A 138 6.97 0.94 3.83
N GLN A 139 7.82 0.03 4.33
CA GLN A 139 7.40 -1.04 5.23
C GLN A 139 6.79 -0.50 6.53
N ARG A 140 7.27 0.65 6.98
CA ARG A 140 6.88 1.24 8.26
C ARG A 140 5.67 2.17 8.17
N TYR A 141 5.49 2.84 7.04
CA TYR A 141 4.50 3.93 6.92
C TYR A 141 3.44 3.70 5.84
N ILE A 142 3.66 2.80 4.88
CA ILE A 142 2.70 2.51 3.81
C ILE A 142 2.09 1.14 4.05
N PHE A 143 0.78 1.10 4.34
CA PHE A 143 0.05 -0.12 4.69
C PHE A 143 -1.04 -0.50 3.69
N ASP A 144 -1.33 0.37 2.73
CA ASP A 144 -2.34 0.19 1.69
C ASP A 144 -1.87 -0.69 0.52
N LEU A 145 -0.58 -0.98 0.44
CA LEU A 145 0.04 -1.81 -0.58
C LEU A 145 0.98 -2.83 0.05
N GLU A 146 1.17 -3.96 -0.63
CA GLU A 146 2.17 -4.96 -0.28
C GLU A 146 3.50 -4.75 -1.03
N MET A 147 4.57 -5.42 -0.57
CA MET A 147 5.84 -5.44 -1.28
C MET A 147 5.72 -6.22 -2.59
N PRO A 148 6.33 -5.77 -3.68
CA PRO A 148 7.24 -4.62 -3.82
C PRO A 148 6.52 -3.28 -4.07
N GLY A 149 5.20 -3.28 -4.28
CA GLY A 149 4.42 -2.13 -4.73
C GLY A 149 4.62 -0.88 -3.87
N ARG A 150 4.57 -1.00 -2.53
CA ARG A 150 4.75 0.14 -1.63
C ARG A 150 6.14 0.77 -1.69
N ALA A 151 7.19 -0.05 -1.87
CA ALA A 151 8.55 0.45 -1.98
C ALA A 151 8.79 1.16 -3.33
N VAL A 152 8.26 0.60 -4.42
CA VAL A 152 8.31 1.20 -5.76
C VAL A 152 7.55 2.51 -5.80
N LYS A 153 6.34 2.58 -5.23
CA LYS A 153 5.54 3.81 -5.12
C LYS A 153 6.29 4.91 -4.36
N LEU A 154 6.89 4.57 -3.23
CA LEU A 154 7.66 5.56 -2.47
C LEU A 154 8.90 6.04 -3.23
N LEU A 155 9.59 5.14 -3.93
CA LEU A 155 10.74 5.50 -4.74
C LEU A 155 10.36 6.44 -5.88
N GLU A 156 9.24 6.18 -6.54
CA GLU A 156 8.68 7.05 -7.56
C GLU A 156 8.33 8.44 -6.99
N MET A 157 7.64 8.50 -5.86
CA MET A 157 7.30 9.75 -5.19
C MET A 157 8.53 10.56 -4.81
N ALA A 158 9.62 9.90 -4.41
CA ALA A 158 10.87 10.55 -4.04
C ALA A 158 11.53 11.31 -5.21
N SER A 159 11.16 11.02 -6.48
CA SER A 159 11.64 11.76 -7.65
C SER A 159 11.28 13.25 -7.59
N GLY A 160 10.10 13.58 -7.05
CA GLY A 160 9.64 14.97 -6.87
C GLY A 160 10.45 15.76 -5.84
N PHE A 161 11.24 15.08 -5.01
CA PHE A 161 12.10 15.68 -3.97
C PHE A 161 13.59 15.55 -4.29
N ALA A 162 13.93 15.31 -5.55
CA ALA A 162 15.31 15.24 -6.01
C ALA A 162 16.03 16.59 -5.83
N LYS A 163 17.25 16.54 -5.28
CA LYS A 163 18.10 17.74 -5.14
C LYS A 163 19.22 17.66 -6.18
N ASN A 164 19.30 18.69 -7.01
CA ASN A 164 20.27 18.74 -8.13
C ASN A 164 20.17 17.52 -9.08
N GLY A 165 18.95 17.04 -9.31
CA GLY A 165 18.72 15.87 -10.16
C GLY A 165 19.08 14.52 -9.52
N VAL A 166 19.36 14.47 -8.21
CA VAL A 166 19.73 13.25 -7.49
C VAL A 166 18.70 12.93 -6.40
N VAL A 167 18.20 11.71 -6.40
CA VAL A 167 17.33 11.15 -5.36
C VAL A 167 18.21 10.41 -4.36
N ASN A 168 18.27 10.90 -3.14
CA ASN A 168 19.04 10.34 -2.02
C ASN A 168 18.12 9.95 -0.85
N THR A 169 18.68 9.58 0.29
CA THR A 169 17.92 9.23 1.51
C THR A 169 17.00 10.35 1.96
N ILE A 170 17.48 11.60 1.90
CA ILE A 170 16.72 12.78 2.32
C ILE A 170 15.50 12.98 1.41
N SER A 171 15.64 12.77 0.10
CA SER A 171 14.54 12.86 -0.85
C SER A 171 13.41 11.86 -0.52
N VAL A 172 13.77 10.65 -0.09
CA VAL A 172 12.82 9.60 0.31
C VAL A 172 12.15 9.97 1.64
N GLU A 173 12.90 10.50 2.59
CA GLU A 173 12.37 10.98 3.88
C GLU A 173 11.39 12.15 3.67
N GLU A 174 11.76 13.14 2.85
CA GLU A 174 10.90 14.26 2.49
C GLU A 174 9.60 13.78 1.80
N ALA A 175 9.68 12.78 0.92
CA ALA A 175 8.50 12.21 0.26
C ALA A 175 7.51 11.61 1.26
N ILE A 176 7.98 10.84 2.24
CA ILE A 176 7.12 10.27 3.29
C ILE A 176 6.59 11.38 4.23
N GLU A 177 7.42 12.31 4.63
CA GLU A 177 7.02 13.42 5.51
C GLU A 177 5.85 14.22 4.93
N GLN A 178 5.94 14.52 3.63
CA GLN A 178 4.88 15.26 2.92
C GLN A 178 3.60 14.41 2.75
N THR A 179 3.74 13.14 2.47
CA THR A 179 2.59 12.27 2.18
C THR A 179 1.84 11.86 3.44
N MET A 180 2.57 11.52 4.50
CA MET A 180 2.00 10.99 5.74
C MET A 180 1.87 12.04 6.84
N ASN A 181 2.32 13.28 6.57
CA ASN A 181 2.37 14.38 7.55
C ASN A 181 3.09 13.98 8.86
N VAL A 182 4.13 13.16 8.75
CA VAL A 182 4.95 12.63 9.85
C VAL A 182 6.37 13.13 9.69
N LYS A 183 6.98 13.68 10.74
CA LYS A 183 8.39 14.05 10.72
C LYS A 183 9.29 12.85 11.03
N ILE A 184 10.10 12.44 10.06
CA ILE A 184 11.01 11.29 10.14
C ILE A 184 12.44 11.73 10.42
N SER A 185 12.83 12.88 9.85
CA SER A 185 14.19 13.41 9.97
C SER A 185 14.59 13.61 11.44
N THR A 186 15.81 13.25 11.77
CA THR A 186 16.44 13.66 13.02
C THR A 186 16.39 15.18 13.12
N ALA A 187 16.11 15.71 14.32
CA ALA A 187 16.03 17.15 14.59
C ALA A 187 17.31 17.86 14.08
N SER A 188 17.24 18.35 12.85
CA SER A 188 18.39 18.94 12.16
C SER A 188 18.38 20.47 12.20
N THR A 189 17.24 21.08 12.58
CA THR A 189 17.10 22.52 12.72
C THR A 189 17.26 22.94 14.19
N ASN A 190 17.94 24.07 14.41
CA ASN A 190 18.09 24.63 15.75
C ASN A 190 16.74 24.83 16.45
N ASP A 191 15.69 25.20 15.70
CA ASP A 191 14.34 25.39 16.22
C ASP A 191 13.71 24.09 16.75
N GLU A 192 13.93 22.96 16.08
CA GLU A 192 13.45 21.66 16.56
C GLU A 192 14.20 21.19 17.80
N ARG A 193 15.49 21.49 17.84
CA ARG A 193 16.34 21.19 18.98
C ARG A 193 15.92 21.98 20.21
N GLU A 194 15.64 23.25 20.07
CA GLU A 194 15.12 24.10 21.15
C GLU A 194 13.72 23.65 21.62
N LYS A 195 12.83 23.29 20.71
CA LYS A 195 11.53 22.74 21.06
C LYS A 195 11.63 21.43 21.84
N LEU A 196 12.56 20.53 21.47
CA LEU A 196 12.79 19.29 22.22
C LEU A 196 13.41 19.52 23.58
N LEU A 197 14.28 20.52 23.72
CA LEU A 197 14.85 20.90 24.99
C LEU A 197 13.81 21.53 25.92
N ASN A 198 12.90 22.33 25.37
CA ASN A 198 11.82 23.00 26.12
C ASN A 198 10.49 22.22 26.15
N LEU A 199 10.50 20.93 25.80
CA LEU A 199 9.29 20.15 25.59
C LEU A 199 8.43 20.06 26.89
N GLU A 200 9.06 19.88 28.06
CA GLU A 200 8.36 19.86 29.34
C GLU A 200 7.59 21.18 29.59
N ASN A 201 8.25 22.31 29.40
CA ASN A 201 7.62 23.61 29.56
C ASN A 201 6.45 23.82 28.59
N MET A 202 6.59 23.35 27.35
CA MET A 202 5.52 23.42 26.35
C MET A 202 4.30 22.55 26.73
N ILE A 203 4.53 21.38 27.31
CA ILE A 203 3.48 20.50 27.79
C ILE A 203 2.79 21.14 29.00
N HIS A 204 3.55 21.71 29.93
CA HIS A 204 3.02 22.37 31.12
C HIS A 204 2.21 23.64 30.84
N GLN A 205 2.33 24.25 29.65
CA GLN A 205 1.42 25.31 29.23
C GLN A 205 -0.06 24.85 29.11
N ARG A 206 -0.28 23.53 28.92
CA ARG A 206 -1.61 22.93 28.73
C ARG A 206 -1.97 21.90 29.79
N MET A 207 -1.01 21.47 30.59
CA MET A 207 -1.18 20.43 31.61
C MET A 207 -0.59 20.95 32.93
N ILE A 208 -1.41 20.91 33.98
CA ILE A 208 -1.04 21.27 35.35
C ILE A 208 -0.60 19.98 36.05
N ASP A 209 0.48 20.03 36.81
CA ASP A 209 1.07 18.88 37.52
C ASP A 209 1.54 17.74 36.60
N GLN A 210 1.67 16.52 37.10
CA GLN A 210 2.11 15.31 36.40
C GLN A 210 3.57 15.37 35.93
N GLU A 211 4.46 16.03 36.69
CA GLU A 211 5.87 16.24 36.32
C GLU A 211 6.60 14.95 35.93
N GLN A 212 6.36 13.86 36.67
CA GLN A 212 6.99 12.55 36.39
C GLN A 212 6.56 11.98 35.03
N ALA A 213 5.26 12.07 34.74
CA ALA A 213 4.69 11.59 33.48
C ALA A 213 5.22 12.42 32.30
N VAL A 214 5.19 13.75 32.42
CA VAL A 214 5.67 14.69 31.42
C VAL A 214 7.17 14.46 31.13
N SER A 215 7.99 14.35 32.20
CA SER A 215 9.43 14.09 32.05
C SER A 215 9.72 12.73 31.40
N ALA A 216 8.99 11.67 31.75
CA ALA A 216 9.15 10.35 31.14
C ALA A 216 8.86 10.37 29.63
N VAL A 217 7.78 11.02 29.21
CA VAL A 217 7.41 11.18 27.80
C VAL A 217 8.42 12.06 27.07
N ALA A 218 8.78 13.21 27.63
CA ALA A 218 9.74 14.14 27.02
C ALA A 218 11.11 13.48 26.80
N ASN A 219 11.61 12.73 27.79
CA ASN A 219 12.87 12.00 27.67
C ASN A 219 12.82 10.88 26.63
N ALA A 220 11.69 10.18 26.49
CA ALA A 220 11.52 9.17 25.45
C ALA A 220 11.55 9.81 24.04
N LEU A 221 10.87 10.93 23.86
CA LEU A 221 10.86 11.68 22.61
C LEU A 221 12.25 12.24 22.27
N ARG A 222 12.97 12.77 23.24
CA ARG A 222 14.35 13.25 23.04
C ARG A 222 15.28 12.11 22.58
N ARG A 223 15.23 10.95 23.24
CA ARG A 223 16.01 9.76 22.83
C ARG A 223 15.67 9.31 21.41
N ALA A 224 14.39 9.30 21.06
CA ALA A 224 13.94 8.92 19.73
C ALA A 224 14.47 9.86 18.64
N ARG A 225 14.47 11.16 18.90
CA ARG A 225 14.94 12.19 17.97
C ARG A 225 16.47 12.33 17.94
N ALA A 226 17.18 11.92 18.98
CA ALA A 226 18.64 11.88 19.00
C ALA A 226 19.24 10.71 18.18
N GLY A 227 18.42 9.89 17.55
CA GLY A 227 18.88 8.75 16.75
C GLY A 227 19.40 7.55 17.56
N VAL A 228 19.38 7.61 18.90
CA VAL A 228 19.82 6.54 19.82
C VAL A 228 18.72 5.49 19.99
N ARG A 229 18.07 5.11 18.90
CA ARG A 229 16.87 4.24 18.94
C ARG A 229 17.06 3.01 18.09
N ASN A 230 16.55 1.87 18.56
CA ASN A 230 16.29 0.74 17.69
C ASN A 230 15.06 1.05 16.81
N GLN A 231 15.26 1.17 15.50
CA GLN A 231 14.21 1.56 14.54
C GLN A 231 13.04 0.59 14.50
N ASN A 232 13.22 -0.64 14.95
CA ASN A 232 12.19 -1.69 14.96
C ASN A 232 11.37 -1.72 16.26
N ARG A 233 11.53 -0.74 17.15
CA ARG A 233 10.78 -0.67 18.41
C ARG A 233 10.00 0.65 18.51
N PRO A 234 8.83 0.67 19.20
CA PRO A 234 8.11 1.90 19.48
C PRO A 234 8.99 2.89 20.27
N ILE A 235 8.66 4.17 20.20
CA ILE A 235 9.37 5.25 20.92
C ILE A 235 9.36 5.01 22.42
N GLY A 236 8.27 4.47 22.94
CA GLY A 236 8.09 4.07 24.32
C GLY A 236 6.71 3.47 24.51
N THR A 237 6.58 2.62 25.51
CA THR A 237 5.29 2.13 25.98
C THR A 237 5.08 2.70 27.37
N PHE A 238 3.98 3.40 27.59
CA PHE A 238 3.67 4.08 28.84
C PHE A 238 2.36 3.54 29.39
N LEU A 239 2.32 3.29 30.69
CA LEU A 239 1.12 3.00 31.45
C LEU A 239 0.92 4.11 32.46
N PHE A 240 -0.15 4.88 32.30
CA PHE A 240 -0.52 5.93 33.23
C PHE A 240 -1.61 5.40 34.17
N LEU A 241 -1.32 5.36 35.47
CA LEU A 241 -2.25 4.92 36.51
C LEU A 241 -2.55 6.11 37.39
N GLY A 242 -3.84 6.38 37.62
CA GLY A 242 -4.30 7.47 38.48
C GLY A 242 -5.78 7.35 38.79
N PRO A 243 -6.26 8.10 39.80
CA PRO A 243 -7.69 8.19 40.07
C PRO A 243 -8.38 8.87 38.87
N THR A 244 -9.57 8.40 38.55
CA THR A 244 -10.47 8.96 37.54
C THR A 244 -11.23 10.15 38.08
#